data_ec432722d7be00ab2c4c7e76b48106d7
#
_entry.id   ec432722d7be00ab2c4c7e76b48106d7
#
_cell.length_a   1.000
_cell.length_b   1.000
_cell.length_c   1.000
_cell.angle_alpha   90.00
_cell.angle_beta   90.00
_cell.angle_gamma   90.00
#
_symmetry.space_group_name_H-M   'P 1'
#
loop_
_entity.id
_entity.type
_entity.pdbx_description
1 polymer ?
#
loop_
_entity_poly.entity_id
_entity_poly.type
_entity_poly.pdbx_seq_one_letter_code
_entity_poly.pdbx_strand_id
1 'polypeptide(L)'
;MTLLWTPEELAEATGAAPPPAGASGVSIDSRTLEPGELFVALRAARDGHGFVADALAKGAAIAMVDHVPEGVGAGAPLLLVPDTLAGLGALGRAARARSRAGFVAVTGSVGKTTVKEMLRHGLSAIGPTHASAASYNNQWGVPLTLARTPRDARFAVVEIGMNRRGEIAPLARMTAPQVAVITAVAAVHLGPLGSLEAIAEEKGDILEGALPGGVAVLPQDSPFFPRLAARAEARGLAVVGFGEGPGATARLRDVALGAETVSAIVELSGAHLPLRLPAPGRHMALNATAAIAAASALGADPGRVAAALAFFRPVEGRGRRVPIRVPGGEALLLDESYNCSPVALRAALAVLAAAPATRRIAVIGDMLELGEAGPALHVEVARDAALSADLVFTCGPLTRLLHEALPEEKRGAHAADSEVLAALLPPLLRAGDAVLVKGSLGMRMARVVQALKETAR
;
A
#
# COMPACT_ATOMS: atom_id res chain seq x y z
N MET A 1 13.31 19.50 -21.31
CA MET A 1 12.48 18.55 -20.51
C MET A 1 11.12 18.44 -21.17
N THR A 2 10.57 17.25 -21.29
CA THR A 2 9.21 17.08 -21.84
C THR A 2 8.20 17.51 -20.79
N LEU A 3 7.29 18.43 -21.13
CA LEU A 3 6.25 18.87 -20.22
C LEU A 3 5.18 17.80 -20.06
N LEU A 4 4.83 17.53 -18.81
CA LEU A 4 3.65 16.73 -18.45
C LEU A 4 2.38 17.59 -18.57
N TRP A 5 2.49 18.86 -18.22
CA TRP A 5 1.43 19.87 -18.22
C TRP A 5 1.90 21.13 -18.93
N THR A 6 1.18 21.58 -19.96
CA THR A 6 1.39 22.91 -20.54
C THR A 6 0.68 23.98 -19.72
N PRO A 7 1.02 25.27 -19.85
CA PRO A 7 0.31 26.36 -19.20
C PRO A 7 -1.21 26.36 -19.51
N GLU A 8 -1.56 26.10 -20.76
CA GLU A 8 -2.95 26.06 -21.25
C GLU A 8 -3.73 24.93 -20.60
N GLU A 9 -3.13 23.72 -20.50
CA GLU A 9 -3.74 22.57 -19.85
C GLU A 9 -3.95 22.79 -18.35
N LEU A 10 -2.98 23.45 -17.67
CA LEU A 10 -3.13 23.83 -16.26
C LEU A 10 -4.31 24.81 -16.07
N ALA A 11 -4.42 25.80 -16.95
CA ALA A 11 -5.51 26.77 -16.94
C ALA A 11 -6.86 26.10 -17.21
N GLU A 12 -6.95 25.28 -18.26
CA GLU A 12 -8.18 24.58 -18.64
C GLU A 12 -8.65 23.64 -17.52
N ALA A 13 -7.72 22.85 -16.95
CA ALA A 13 -8.07 21.91 -15.89
C ALA A 13 -8.55 22.60 -14.61
N THR A 14 -7.94 23.71 -14.23
CA THR A 14 -8.19 24.38 -12.93
C THR A 14 -9.18 25.56 -13.01
N GLY A 15 -9.46 26.06 -14.23
CA GLY A 15 -10.22 27.29 -14.44
C GLY A 15 -9.46 28.56 -14.06
N ALA A 16 -8.15 28.48 -13.82
CA ALA A 16 -7.30 29.61 -13.48
C ALA A 16 -6.72 30.30 -14.74
N ALA A 17 -6.10 31.47 -14.56
CA ALA A 17 -5.31 32.07 -15.63
C ALA A 17 -4.09 31.21 -15.96
N PRO A 18 -3.64 31.14 -17.25
CA PRO A 18 -2.46 30.39 -17.61
C PRO A 18 -1.23 30.88 -16.86
N PRO A 19 -0.48 29.98 -16.19
CA PRO A 19 0.76 30.35 -15.53
C PRO A 19 1.89 30.61 -16.56
N PRO A 20 2.99 31.26 -16.16
CA PRO A 20 4.06 31.66 -17.08
C PRO A 20 4.85 30.48 -17.65
N ALA A 21 4.73 29.28 -17.10
CA ALA A 21 5.45 28.08 -17.52
C ALA A 21 4.59 26.82 -17.40
N GLY A 22 4.99 25.76 -18.12
CA GLY A 22 4.45 24.42 -17.91
C GLY A 22 5.22 23.64 -16.83
N ALA A 23 4.77 22.44 -16.51
CA ALA A 23 5.39 21.60 -15.49
C ALA A 23 5.78 20.22 -16.03
N SER A 24 6.94 19.70 -15.61
CA SER A 24 7.42 18.33 -15.94
C SER A 24 6.79 17.24 -15.06
N GLY A 25 6.20 17.62 -13.93
CA GLY A 25 5.57 16.74 -12.94
C GLY A 25 4.74 17.54 -11.95
N VAL A 26 4.25 16.88 -10.90
CA VAL A 26 3.45 17.51 -9.82
C VAL A 26 3.96 17.01 -8.47
N SER A 27 4.22 17.89 -7.52
CA SER A 27 4.65 17.56 -6.16
C SER A 27 3.78 18.24 -5.10
N ILE A 28 3.58 17.57 -3.98
CA ILE A 28 2.93 18.11 -2.76
C ILE A 28 3.92 18.20 -1.58
N ASP A 29 5.21 17.90 -1.82
CA ASP A 29 6.24 17.88 -0.79
C ASP A 29 7.51 18.57 -1.31
N SER A 30 7.85 19.73 -0.72
CA SER A 30 9.02 20.54 -1.09
C SER A 30 10.38 19.84 -0.81
N ARG A 31 10.37 18.73 -0.04
CA ARG A 31 11.58 17.95 0.26
C ARG A 31 11.97 16.99 -0.85
N THR A 32 10.98 16.51 -1.61
CA THR A 32 11.13 15.54 -2.70
C THR A 32 10.78 16.11 -4.06
N LEU A 33 10.52 17.41 -4.13
CA LEU A 33 10.24 18.12 -5.37
C LEU A 33 11.47 18.10 -6.27
N GLU A 34 11.25 17.80 -7.55
CA GLU A 34 12.26 17.87 -8.60
C GLU A 34 12.15 19.20 -9.39
N PRO A 35 13.27 19.76 -9.89
CA PRO A 35 13.23 20.97 -10.72
C PRO A 35 12.31 20.81 -11.94
N GLY A 36 11.49 21.83 -12.17
CA GLY A 36 10.52 21.85 -13.27
C GLY A 36 9.14 21.31 -12.91
N GLU A 37 8.93 20.77 -11.70
CA GLU A 37 7.61 20.33 -11.25
C GLU A 37 6.70 21.49 -10.82
N LEU A 38 5.38 21.23 -10.85
CA LEU A 38 4.36 22.03 -10.19
C LEU A 38 4.32 21.64 -8.70
N PHE A 39 4.58 22.60 -7.82
CA PHE A 39 4.34 22.44 -6.38
C PHE A 39 2.90 22.77 -6.03
N VAL A 40 2.19 21.90 -5.32
CA VAL A 40 0.82 22.13 -4.84
C VAL A 40 0.82 22.39 -3.34
N ALA A 41 0.48 23.62 -2.93
CA ALA A 41 0.45 24.03 -1.53
C ALA A 41 -0.81 23.54 -0.82
N LEU A 42 -0.84 22.28 -0.39
CA LEU A 42 -1.99 21.71 0.31
C LEU A 42 -2.06 22.17 1.76
N ARG A 43 -3.28 22.37 2.26
CA ARG A 43 -3.55 22.57 3.69
C ARG A 43 -3.78 21.22 4.35
N ALA A 44 -2.88 20.86 5.25
CA ALA A 44 -2.92 19.62 6.04
C ALA A 44 -2.62 19.93 7.51
N ALA A 45 -1.91 19.04 8.24
CA ALA A 45 -1.42 19.33 9.58
C ALA A 45 -0.46 20.55 9.64
N ARG A 46 0.19 20.84 8.52
CA ARG A 46 0.91 22.10 8.26
C ARG A 46 0.37 22.70 6.97
N ASP A 47 0.34 24.05 6.90
CA ASP A 47 -0.04 24.76 5.69
C ASP A 47 1.10 24.70 4.68
N GLY A 48 0.83 24.15 3.48
CA GLY A 48 1.78 24.04 2.38
C GLY A 48 2.22 25.38 1.82
N HIS A 49 1.45 26.45 2.02
CA HIS A 49 1.78 27.80 1.55
C HIS A 49 3.07 28.32 2.18
N GLY A 50 3.38 27.94 3.43
CA GLY A 50 4.64 28.29 4.08
C GLY A 50 5.89 27.65 3.44
N PHE A 51 5.73 26.73 2.50
CA PHE A 51 6.85 26.06 1.79
C PHE A 51 6.98 26.51 0.33
N VAL A 52 6.16 27.44 -0.15
CA VAL A 52 6.15 27.88 -1.56
C VAL A 52 7.47 28.55 -1.94
N ALA A 53 7.99 29.45 -1.10
CA ALA A 53 9.28 30.10 -1.34
C ALA A 53 10.43 29.08 -1.43
N ASP A 54 10.46 28.07 -0.54
CA ASP A 54 11.44 26.97 -0.55
C ASP A 54 11.29 26.10 -1.83
N ALA A 55 10.06 25.77 -2.22
CA ALA A 55 9.80 25.00 -3.42
C ALA A 55 10.26 25.72 -4.69
N LEU A 56 9.98 27.03 -4.81
CA LEU A 56 10.44 27.85 -5.93
C LEU A 56 11.97 28.00 -5.95
N ALA A 57 12.59 28.18 -4.78
CA ALA A 57 14.04 28.22 -4.67
C ALA A 57 14.72 26.89 -5.07
N LYS A 58 14.04 25.75 -4.88
CA LYS A 58 14.47 24.42 -5.32
C LYS A 58 14.19 24.13 -6.80
N GLY A 59 13.60 25.08 -7.52
CA GLY A 59 13.38 24.98 -8.95
C GLY A 59 11.99 24.48 -9.36
N ALA A 60 10.96 24.57 -8.48
CA ALA A 60 9.59 24.41 -8.93
C ALA A 60 9.31 25.37 -10.08
N ALA A 61 8.75 24.87 -11.18
CA ALA A 61 8.40 25.72 -12.33
C ALA A 61 7.24 26.65 -11.99
N ILE A 62 6.32 26.19 -11.14
CA ILE A 62 5.07 26.86 -10.76
C ILE A 62 4.71 26.40 -9.35
N ALA A 63 4.04 27.25 -8.57
CA ALA A 63 3.36 26.83 -7.35
C ALA A 63 1.85 27.08 -7.46
N MET A 64 1.03 26.05 -7.23
CA MET A 64 -0.42 26.16 -7.11
C MET A 64 -0.77 26.58 -5.69
N VAL A 65 -1.44 27.70 -5.56
CA VAL A 65 -1.80 28.34 -4.28
C VAL A 65 -3.23 28.87 -4.31
N ASP A 66 -3.87 29.06 -3.15
CA ASP A 66 -5.17 29.70 -3.03
C ASP A 66 -5.07 31.21 -2.68
N HIS A 67 -3.90 31.68 -2.30
CA HIS A 67 -3.55 33.08 -2.09
C HIS A 67 -2.03 33.26 -2.30
N VAL A 68 -1.58 34.49 -2.49
CA VAL A 68 -0.14 34.79 -2.58
C VAL A 68 0.46 34.68 -1.18
N PRO A 69 1.40 33.72 -0.93
CA PRO A 69 1.98 33.54 0.39
C PRO A 69 2.89 34.73 0.78
N GLU A 70 2.99 34.99 2.07
CA GLU A 70 3.92 35.96 2.60
C GLU A 70 5.39 35.61 2.21
N GLY A 71 6.19 36.61 1.84
CA GLY A 71 7.57 36.39 1.40
C GLY A 71 7.74 35.92 -0.05
N VAL A 72 6.65 35.70 -0.79
CA VAL A 72 6.68 35.37 -2.22
C VAL A 72 6.47 36.65 -3.04
N GLY A 73 7.43 36.97 -3.93
CA GLY A 73 7.41 38.18 -4.73
C GLY A 73 6.22 38.22 -5.72
N ALA A 74 5.77 39.45 -6.07
CA ALA A 74 4.62 39.68 -6.97
C ALA A 74 4.80 39.09 -8.39
N GLY A 75 6.02 38.76 -8.82
CA GLY A 75 6.32 38.14 -10.12
C GLY A 75 6.58 36.63 -10.04
N ALA A 76 6.36 36.01 -8.91
CA ALA A 76 6.56 34.56 -8.74
C ALA A 76 5.64 33.75 -9.66
N PRO A 77 6.08 32.60 -10.18
CA PRO A 77 5.29 31.75 -11.05
C PRO A 77 4.22 31.02 -10.23
N LEU A 78 3.08 31.65 -10.03
CA LEU A 78 1.96 31.12 -9.28
C LEU A 78 0.79 30.73 -10.19
N LEU A 79 0.14 29.61 -9.87
CA LEU A 79 -1.17 29.20 -10.38
C LEU A 79 -2.20 29.42 -9.26
N LEU A 80 -2.97 30.49 -9.36
CA LEU A 80 -3.92 30.89 -8.34
C LEU A 80 -5.25 30.15 -8.55
N VAL A 81 -5.68 29.39 -7.56
CA VAL A 81 -6.93 28.61 -7.58
C VAL A 81 -7.75 28.90 -6.31
N PRO A 82 -9.08 28.74 -6.34
CA PRO A 82 -9.90 28.96 -5.14
C PRO A 82 -9.60 27.99 -3.97
N ASP A 83 -9.18 26.77 -4.28
CA ASP A 83 -8.82 25.70 -3.34
C ASP A 83 -7.80 24.78 -3.97
N THR A 84 -6.66 24.58 -3.32
CA THR A 84 -5.53 23.80 -3.87
C THR A 84 -5.81 22.29 -3.93
N LEU A 85 -6.64 21.75 -3.02
CA LEU A 85 -7.05 20.36 -3.07
C LEU A 85 -8.04 20.11 -4.21
N ALA A 86 -8.99 20.99 -4.39
CA ALA A 86 -9.92 20.96 -5.53
C ALA A 86 -9.17 21.11 -6.86
N GLY A 87 -8.17 22.01 -6.93
CA GLY A 87 -7.26 22.19 -8.06
C GLY A 87 -6.46 20.93 -8.39
N LEU A 88 -5.86 20.27 -7.38
CA LEU A 88 -5.19 19.00 -7.57
C LEU A 88 -6.17 17.91 -8.07
N GLY A 89 -7.38 17.87 -7.53
CA GLY A 89 -8.45 16.99 -8.00
C GLY A 89 -8.84 17.25 -9.46
N ALA A 90 -8.87 18.52 -9.88
CA ALA A 90 -9.14 18.91 -11.25
C ALA A 90 -8.03 18.45 -12.21
N LEU A 91 -6.77 18.62 -11.83
CA LEU A 91 -5.62 18.07 -12.56
C LEU A 91 -5.70 16.55 -12.67
N GLY A 92 -6.04 15.86 -11.58
CA GLY A 92 -6.21 14.41 -11.59
C GLY A 92 -7.28 13.94 -12.59
N ARG A 93 -8.45 14.61 -12.63
CA ARG A 93 -9.52 14.32 -13.59
C ARG A 93 -9.10 14.62 -15.04
N ALA A 94 -8.45 15.74 -15.27
CA ALA A 94 -7.96 16.11 -16.60
C ALA A 94 -6.91 15.11 -17.12
N ALA A 95 -5.95 14.72 -16.26
CA ALA A 95 -4.96 13.69 -16.59
C ALA A 95 -5.62 12.34 -16.90
N ARG A 96 -6.63 11.93 -16.11
CA ARG A 96 -7.39 10.71 -16.38
C ARG A 96 -8.13 10.77 -17.71
N ALA A 97 -8.79 11.89 -18.02
CA ALA A 97 -9.54 12.08 -19.24
C ALA A 97 -8.67 12.03 -20.50
N ARG A 98 -7.47 12.62 -20.46
CA ARG A 98 -6.53 12.61 -21.61
C ARG A 98 -5.76 11.29 -21.75
N SER A 99 -5.71 10.45 -20.70
CA SER A 99 -4.91 9.22 -20.69
C SER A 99 -5.61 8.08 -21.44
N ARG A 100 -4.82 7.37 -22.27
CA ARG A 100 -5.23 6.13 -22.95
C ARG A 100 -4.78 4.87 -22.21
N ALA A 101 -4.16 5.01 -21.05
CA ALA A 101 -3.71 3.88 -20.25
C ALA A 101 -4.87 2.99 -19.80
N GLY A 102 -4.61 1.70 -19.62
CA GLY A 102 -5.48 0.81 -18.86
C GLY A 102 -5.34 1.06 -17.36
N PHE A 103 -6.41 1.48 -16.68
CA PHE A 103 -6.39 1.80 -15.26
C PHE A 103 -6.88 0.64 -14.40
N VAL A 104 -6.09 0.29 -13.38
CA VAL A 104 -6.48 -0.60 -12.26
C VAL A 104 -6.60 0.22 -11.00
N ALA A 105 -7.73 0.13 -10.31
CA ALA A 105 -7.88 0.62 -8.94
C ALA A 105 -7.79 -0.55 -7.95
N VAL A 106 -7.04 -0.40 -6.86
CA VAL A 106 -6.82 -1.44 -5.86
C VAL A 106 -7.21 -0.96 -4.48
N THR A 107 -8.15 -1.64 -3.82
CA THR A 107 -8.49 -1.45 -2.40
C THR A 107 -8.47 -2.78 -1.64
N GLY A 108 -8.72 -2.72 -0.34
CA GLY A 108 -8.79 -3.88 0.54
C GLY A 108 -8.33 -3.56 1.95
N SER A 109 -8.60 -4.44 2.88
CA SER A 109 -8.15 -4.30 4.28
C SER A 109 -6.64 -4.49 4.39
N VAL A 110 -6.10 -5.53 3.77
CA VAL A 110 -4.66 -5.86 3.70
C VAL A 110 -4.27 -6.18 2.26
N GLY A 111 -3.00 -6.10 1.93
CA GLY A 111 -2.48 -6.50 0.60
C GLY A 111 -2.53 -5.41 -0.48
N LYS A 112 -3.21 -4.27 -0.30
CA LYS A 112 -3.34 -3.20 -1.31
C LYS A 112 -2.02 -2.80 -1.96
N THR A 113 -1.07 -2.33 -1.18
CA THR A 113 0.24 -1.88 -1.68
C THR A 113 1.03 -3.03 -2.31
N THR A 114 0.95 -4.23 -1.73
CA THR A 114 1.61 -5.40 -2.28
C THR A 114 1.06 -5.75 -3.67
N VAL A 115 -0.27 -5.80 -3.84
CA VAL A 115 -0.92 -6.04 -5.14
C VAL A 115 -0.61 -4.91 -6.12
N LYS A 116 -0.67 -3.64 -5.68
CA LYS A 116 -0.27 -2.48 -6.51
C LYS A 116 1.17 -2.61 -7.01
N GLU A 117 2.12 -2.96 -6.14
CA GLU A 117 3.53 -3.11 -6.53
C GLU A 117 3.76 -4.35 -7.41
N MET A 118 3.05 -5.45 -7.17
CA MET A 118 3.09 -6.62 -8.04
C MET A 118 2.53 -6.30 -9.43
N LEU A 119 1.42 -5.56 -9.51
CA LEU A 119 0.87 -5.06 -10.78
C LEU A 119 1.86 -4.13 -11.47
N ARG A 120 2.42 -3.14 -10.77
CA ARG A 120 3.42 -2.24 -11.34
C ARG A 120 4.61 -3.02 -11.91
N HIS A 121 5.14 -3.98 -11.14
CA HIS A 121 6.28 -4.80 -11.55
C HIS A 121 5.94 -5.69 -12.75
N GLY A 122 4.84 -6.43 -12.70
CA GLY A 122 4.43 -7.36 -13.76
C GLY A 122 4.03 -6.63 -15.04
N LEU A 123 3.27 -5.54 -14.94
CA LEU A 123 2.86 -4.74 -16.11
C LEU A 123 4.03 -3.98 -16.74
N SER A 124 5.04 -3.57 -15.96
CA SER A 124 6.25 -2.93 -16.48
C SER A 124 7.05 -3.85 -17.41
N ALA A 125 6.92 -5.18 -17.28
CA ALA A 125 7.50 -6.14 -18.22
C ALA A 125 6.72 -6.20 -19.59
N ILE A 126 5.54 -5.60 -19.64
CA ILE A 126 4.67 -5.56 -20.83
C ILE A 126 4.73 -4.19 -21.51
N GLY A 127 4.79 -3.10 -20.75
CA GLY A 127 4.83 -1.74 -21.29
C GLY A 127 4.96 -0.66 -20.20
N PRO A 128 5.08 0.62 -20.61
CA PRO A 128 5.19 1.74 -19.66
C PRO A 128 4.05 1.73 -18.64
N THR A 129 4.41 1.63 -17.37
CA THR A 129 3.46 1.48 -16.27
C THR A 129 3.67 2.55 -15.21
N HIS A 130 2.64 3.31 -14.92
CA HIS A 130 2.57 4.27 -13.84
C HIS A 130 1.85 3.67 -12.62
N ALA A 131 2.26 4.04 -11.41
CA ALA A 131 1.59 3.61 -10.19
C ALA A 131 1.71 4.64 -9.07
N SER A 132 0.79 4.59 -8.10
CA SER A 132 0.87 5.40 -6.88
C SER A 132 2.23 5.23 -6.21
N ALA A 133 2.93 6.33 -5.95
CA ALA A 133 4.14 6.32 -5.14
C ALA A 133 3.79 5.98 -3.69
N ALA A 134 4.59 5.17 -3.04
CA ALA A 134 4.35 4.73 -1.66
C ALA A 134 2.90 4.29 -1.44
N SER A 135 2.25 4.76 -0.37
CA SER A 135 0.83 4.52 -0.06
C SER A 135 0.00 5.81 -0.22
N TYR A 136 0.23 6.57 -1.29
CA TYR A 136 -0.60 7.74 -1.65
C TYR A 136 -1.97 7.29 -2.14
N ASN A 137 -2.87 6.97 -1.20
CA ASN A 137 -4.15 6.30 -1.46
C ASN A 137 -5.37 7.03 -0.91
N ASN A 138 -5.22 8.27 -0.44
CA ASN A 138 -6.26 9.12 0.13
C ASN A 138 -6.67 10.26 -0.81
N GLN A 139 -7.47 11.23 -0.32
CA GLN A 139 -7.97 12.40 -1.07
C GLN A 139 -6.88 13.30 -1.68
N TRP A 140 -5.63 13.18 -1.28
CA TRP A 140 -4.49 13.88 -1.88
C TRP A 140 -3.71 12.98 -2.82
N GLY A 141 -3.49 11.74 -2.38
CA GLY A 141 -2.62 10.78 -3.04
C GLY A 141 -3.18 10.26 -4.36
N VAL A 142 -4.50 10.00 -4.42
CA VAL A 142 -5.14 9.53 -5.66
C VAL A 142 -5.12 10.61 -6.74
N PRO A 143 -5.58 11.85 -6.50
CA PRO A 143 -5.47 12.89 -7.53
C PRO A 143 -4.02 13.22 -7.91
N LEU A 144 -3.08 13.18 -6.98
CA LEU A 144 -1.66 13.34 -7.27
C LEU A 144 -1.14 12.24 -8.20
N THR A 145 -1.49 10.98 -7.92
CA THR A 145 -1.14 9.83 -8.77
C THR A 145 -1.67 10.02 -10.19
N LEU A 146 -2.93 10.41 -10.31
CA LEU A 146 -3.55 10.68 -11.61
C LEU A 146 -2.87 11.85 -12.33
N ALA A 147 -2.64 12.98 -11.65
CA ALA A 147 -2.00 14.16 -12.21
C ALA A 147 -0.56 13.90 -12.68
N ARG A 148 0.12 12.91 -12.10
CA ARG A 148 1.47 12.43 -12.47
C ARG A 148 1.47 11.40 -13.60
N THR A 149 0.31 10.91 -14.07
CA THR A 149 0.26 9.87 -15.10
C THR A 149 0.93 10.35 -16.40
N PRO A 150 2.02 9.69 -16.87
CA PRO A 150 2.70 10.03 -18.11
C PRO A 150 1.77 9.87 -19.31
N ARG A 151 1.98 10.67 -20.34
CA ARG A 151 1.15 10.65 -21.57
C ARG A 151 1.26 9.34 -22.34
N ASP A 152 2.43 8.71 -22.30
CA ASP A 152 2.78 7.45 -22.96
C ASP A 152 2.54 6.22 -22.08
N ALA A 153 1.99 6.39 -20.87
CA ALA A 153 1.66 5.27 -20.01
C ALA A 153 0.67 4.32 -20.71
N ARG A 154 1.04 3.06 -20.77
CA ARG A 154 0.16 1.97 -21.25
C ARG A 154 -0.73 1.46 -20.12
N PHE A 155 -0.23 1.48 -18.90
CA PHE A 155 -0.94 1.02 -17.70
C PHE A 155 -0.79 2.03 -16.56
N ALA A 156 -1.83 2.14 -15.73
CA ALA A 156 -1.82 2.93 -14.51
C ALA A 156 -2.46 2.15 -13.36
N VAL A 157 -1.78 2.06 -12.22
CA VAL A 157 -2.23 1.34 -11.03
C VAL A 157 -2.41 2.32 -9.89
N VAL A 158 -3.65 2.47 -9.42
CA VAL A 158 -4.03 3.44 -8.39
C VAL A 158 -4.47 2.71 -7.13
N GLU A 159 -3.75 2.91 -6.03
CA GLU A 159 -4.15 2.42 -4.73
C GLU A 159 -5.19 3.35 -4.12
N ILE A 160 -6.32 2.81 -3.62
CA ILE A 160 -7.38 3.55 -2.95
C ILE A 160 -7.58 3.00 -1.54
N GLY A 161 -7.29 3.84 -0.55
CA GLY A 161 -7.50 3.57 0.87
C GLY A 161 -8.72 4.29 1.43
N MET A 162 -9.02 4.04 2.70
CA MET A 162 -10.03 4.75 3.47
C MET A 162 -9.69 4.70 4.97
N ASN A 163 -10.15 5.70 5.68
CA ASN A 163 -10.21 5.74 7.14
C ASN A 163 -11.66 5.86 7.64
N ARG A 164 -12.57 6.38 6.82
CA ARG A 164 -13.98 6.64 7.12
C ARG A 164 -14.88 6.18 5.98
N ARG A 165 -16.17 6.07 6.27
CA ARG A 165 -17.18 5.80 5.24
C ARG A 165 -17.25 6.93 4.21
N GLY A 166 -17.50 6.55 2.96
CA GLY A 166 -17.71 7.46 1.83
C GLY A 166 -16.45 8.00 1.19
N GLU A 167 -15.24 7.54 1.59
CA GLU A 167 -13.97 8.01 1.03
C GLU A 167 -13.59 7.28 -0.28
N ILE A 168 -13.98 6.01 -0.45
CA ILE A 168 -13.59 5.22 -1.62
C ILE A 168 -14.32 5.62 -2.89
N ALA A 169 -15.65 5.80 -2.85
CA ALA A 169 -16.44 6.06 -4.04
C ALA A 169 -16.00 7.31 -4.84
N PRO A 170 -15.75 8.48 -4.22
CA PRO A 170 -15.28 9.66 -4.96
C PRO A 170 -13.92 9.44 -5.65
N LEU A 171 -12.98 8.75 -4.98
CA LEU A 171 -11.67 8.46 -5.51
C LEU A 171 -11.72 7.42 -6.65
N ALA A 172 -12.59 6.42 -6.51
CA ALA A 172 -12.84 5.43 -7.54
C ALA A 172 -13.44 6.06 -8.80
N ARG A 173 -14.43 6.95 -8.65
CA ARG A 173 -15.04 7.70 -9.77
C ARG A 173 -14.02 8.61 -10.46
N MET A 174 -13.13 9.26 -9.70
CA MET A 174 -12.05 10.07 -10.27
C MET A 174 -11.05 9.20 -11.05
N THR A 175 -10.76 8.00 -10.55
CA THR A 175 -9.87 7.04 -11.21
C THR A 175 -10.49 6.43 -12.45
N ALA A 176 -11.81 6.22 -12.48
CA ALA A 176 -12.57 5.59 -13.56
C ALA A 176 -11.84 4.36 -14.14
N PRO A 177 -11.56 3.31 -13.32
CA PRO A 177 -10.74 2.17 -13.72
C PRO A 177 -11.49 1.21 -14.64
N GLN A 178 -10.79 0.54 -15.54
CA GLN A 178 -11.29 -0.63 -16.27
C GLN A 178 -11.34 -1.87 -15.37
N VAL A 179 -10.43 -1.95 -14.39
CA VAL A 179 -10.35 -3.08 -13.46
C VAL A 179 -10.35 -2.58 -12.03
N ALA A 180 -11.29 -3.04 -11.22
CA ALA A 180 -11.38 -2.76 -9.79
C ALA A 180 -11.00 -4.02 -8.98
N VAL A 181 -10.02 -3.90 -8.08
CA VAL A 181 -9.51 -5.01 -7.27
C VAL A 181 -9.84 -4.78 -5.80
N ILE A 182 -10.47 -5.76 -5.16
CA ILE A 182 -10.60 -5.84 -3.70
C ILE A 182 -9.72 -6.99 -3.22
N THR A 183 -8.62 -6.66 -2.51
CA THR A 183 -7.62 -7.68 -2.11
C THR A 183 -8.10 -8.56 -0.96
N ALA A 184 -8.69 -7.99 0.04
CA ALA A 184 -9.25 -8.70 1.20
C ALA A 184 -10.24 -7.82 1.97
N VAL A 185 -11.17 -8.46 2.68
CA VAL A 185 -12.03 -7.84 3.70
C VAL A 185 -11.68 -8.46 5.05
N ALA A 186 -11.17 -7.67 5.98
CA ALA A 186 -10.74 -8.08 7.29
C ALA A 186 -10.91 -6.96 8.31
N ALA A 187 -10.82 -7.28 9.61
CA ALA A 187 -10.96 -6.35 10.73
C ALA A 187 -9.78 -5.36 10.79
N VAL A 188 -9.84 -4.33 9.93
CA VAL A 188 -8.96 -3.16 9.88
C VAL A 188 -9.87 -1.94 9.83
N HIS A 189 -9.57 -0.88 10.56
CA HIS A 189 -10.46 0.29 10.73
C HIS A 189 -11.82 -0.09 11.35
N LEU A 190 -11.87 -1.13 12.18
CA LEU A 190 -13.11 -1.61 12.79
C LEU A 190 -13.73 -0.54 13.70
N GLY A 191 -12.90 0.23 14.41
CA GLY A 191 -13.38 1.32 15.27
C GLY A 191 -14.21 2.36 14.51
N PRO A 192 -13.68 2.98 13.44
CA PRO A 192 -14.42 3.99 12.66
C PRO A 192 -15.61 3.45 11.87
N LEU A 193 -15.60 2.16 11.46
CA LEU A 193 -16.62 1.58 10.59
C LEU A 193 -17.65 0.73 11.32
N GLY A 194 -17.33 0.21 12.49
CA GLY A 194 -18.22 -0.50 13.41
C GLY A 194 -18.37 -2.00 13.13
N SER A 195 -18.29 -2.48 11.89
CA SER A 195 -18.46 -3.90 11.58
C SER A 195 -17.70 -4.34 10.32
N LEU A 196 -17.52 -5.67 10.15
CA LEU A 196 -16.93 -6.25 8.94
C LEU A 196 -17.80 -6.04 7.71
N GLU A 197 -19.12 -6.05 7.86
CA GLU A 197 -20.09 -5.77 6.82
C GLU A 197 -19.91 -4.33 6.29
N ALA A 198 -19.77 -3.38 7.19
CA ALA A 198 -19.53 -1.99 6.83
C ALA A 198 -18.19 -1.79 6.12
N ILE A 199 -17.16 -2.54 6.52
CA ILE A 199 -15.85 -2.57 5.83
C ILE A 199 -16.01 -3.16 4.42
N ALA A 200 -16.78 -4.24 4.27
CA ALA A 200 -17.05 -4.85 2.97
C ALA A 200 -17.81 -3.90 2.04
N GLU A 201 -18.83 -3.21 2.57
CA GLU A 201 -19.60 -2.20 1.82
C GLU A 201 -18.73 -1.07 1.33
N GLU A 202 -17.98 -0.44 2.23
CA GLU A 202 -17.09 0.68 1.86
C GLU A 202 -16.04 0.25 0.83
N LYS A 203 -15.45 -0.96 0.98
CA LYS A 203 -14.51 -1.45 -0.04
C LYS A 203 -15.21 -1.77 -1.36
N GLY A 204 -16.45 -2.24 -1.31
CA GLY A 204 -17.32 -2.42 -2.47
C GLY A 204 -17.57 -1.11 -3.23
N ASP A 205 -17.42 0.05 -2.59
CA ASP A 205 -17.58 1.35 -3.23
C ASP A 205 -16.53 1.65 -4.32
N ILE A 206 -15.45 0.88 -4.39
CA ILE A 206 -14.50 0.95 -5.51
C ILE A 206 -15.18 0.62 -6.85
N LEU A 207 -16.20 -0.24 -6.83
CA LEU A 207 -16.98 -0.63 -8.00
C LEU A 207 -17.79 0.53 -8.57
N GLU A 208 -18.10 1.56 -7.74
CA GLU A 208 -18.84 2.76 -8.17
C GLU A 208 -18.09 3.59 -9.23
N GLY A 209 -16.78 3.48 -9.26
CA GLY A 209 -15.94 4.18 -10.23
C GLY A 209 -15.57 3.35 -11.45
N ALA A 210 -15.81 2.05 -11.44
CA ALA A 210 -15.44 1.18 -12.55
C ALA A 210 -16.24 1.53 -13.81
N LEU A 211 -15.55 1.54 -14.96
CA LEU A 211 -16.16 1.82 -16.25
C LEU A 211 -17.16 0.73 -16.65
N PRO A 212 -18.22 1.06 -17.38
CA PRO A 212 -19.14 0.07 -17.95
C PRO A 212 -18.39 -1.01 -18.76
N GLY A 213 -18.75 -2.28 -18.56
CA GLY A 213 -18.06 -3.41 -19.20
C GLY A 213 -16.66 -3.71 -18.59
N GLY A 214 -16.29 -3.04 -17.51
CA GLY A 214 -15.05 -3.31 -16.77
C GLY A 214 -15.11 -4.62 -15.99
N VAL A 215 -14.05 -4.90 -15.22
CA VAL A 215 -13.87 -6.14 -14.47
C VAL A 215 -13.67 -5.88 -12.98
N ALA A 216 -14.39 -6.62 -12.14
CA ALA A 216 -14.18 -6.68 -10.71
C ALA A 216 -13.37 -7.93 -10.34
N VAL A 217 -12.17 -7.75 -9.77
CA VAL A 217 -11.32 -8.84 -9.26
C VAL A 217 -11.52 -8.94 -7.75
N LEU A 218 -12.15 -10.02 -7.29
CA LEU A 218 -12.70 -10.15 -5.93
C LEU A 218 -12.16 -11.38 -5.20
N PRO A 219 -11.95 -11.34 -3.86
CA PRO A 219 -11.48 -12.48 -3.08
C PRO A 219 -12.59 -13.55 -2.95
N GLN A 220 -12.49 -14.61 -3.74
CA GLN A 220 -13.49 -15.71 -3.83
C GLN A 220 -13.72 -16.40 -2.48
N ASP A 221 -12.66 -16.59 -1.70
CA ASP A 221 -12.73 -17.31 -0.42
C ASP A 221 -13.25 -16.41 0.73
N SER A 222 -13.59 -15.16 0.45
CA SER A 222 -14.18 -14.25 1.43
C SER A 222 -15.66 -14.54 1.63
N PRO A 223 -16.19 -14.52 2.88
CA PRO A 223 -17.62 -14.65 3.13
C PRO A 223 -18.44 -13.51 2.49
N PHE A 224 -17.79 -12.40 2.15
CA PHE A 224 -18.41 -11.24 1.48
C PHE A 224 -18.41 -11.35 -0.04
N PHE A 225 -17.77 -12.37 -0.62
CA PHE A 225 -17.68 -12.53 -2.08
C PHE A 225 -19.07 -12.51 -2.76
N PRO A 226 -20.10 -13.26 -2.32
CA PRO A 226 -21.39 -13.27 -3.01
C PRO A 226 -22.03 -11.87 -3.08
N ARG A 227 -21.91 -11.09 -2.00
CA ARG A 227 -22.44 -9.72 -1.93
C ARG A 227 -21.67 -8.76 -2.84
N LEU A 228 -20.34 -8.84 -2.86
CA LEU A 228 -19.49 -8.02 -3.71
C LEU A 228 -19.66 -8.37 -5.20
N ALA A 229 -19.79 -9.66 -5.52
CA ALA A 229 -20.04 -10.12 -6.87
C ALA A 229 -21.40 -9.65 -7.40
N ALA A 230 -22.47 -9.82 -6.63
CA ALA A 230 -23.79 -9.31 -7.00
C ALA A 230 -23.80 -7.79 -7.23
N ARG A 231 -23.04 -7.03 -6.41
CA ARG A 231 -22.91 -5.58 -6.59
C ARG A 231 -22.16 -5.24 -7.89
N ALA A 232 -21.11 -5.99 -8.24
CA ALA A 232 -20.38 -5.81 -9.49
C ALA A 232 -21.26 -6.13 -10.71
N GLU A 233 -21.96 -7.25 -10.68
CA GLU A 233 -22.89 -7.69 -11.73
C GLU A 233 -24.02 -6.70 -11.96
N ALA A 234 -24.62 -6.17 -10.88
CA ALA A 234 -25.67 -5.12 -10.96
C ALA A 234 -25.16 -3.84 -11.65
N ARG A 235 -23.86 -3.62 -11.72
CA ARG A 235 -23.22 -2.52 -12.42
C ARG A 235 -22.74 -2.88 -13.84
N GLY A 236 -23.03 -4.10 -14.30
CA GLY A 236 -22.61 -4.60 -15.61
C GLY A 236 -21.10 -4.89 -15.68
N LEU A 237 -20.44 -5.17 -14.54
CA LEU A 237 -19.04 -5.56 -14.49
C LEU A 237 -18.92 -7.09 -14.58
N ALA A 238 -17.93 -7.57 -15.31
CA ALA A 238 -17.54 -8.97 -15.24
C ALA A 238 -16.84 -9.26 -13.90
N VAL A 239 -17.09 -10.44 -13.31
CA VAL A 239 -16.50 -10.83 -12.04
C VAL A 239 -15.42 -11.88 -12.27
N VAL A 240 -14.23 -11.64 -11.73
CA VAL A 240 -13.14 -12.59 -11.65
C VAL A 240 -12.85 -12.85 -10.17
N GLY A 241 -13.29 -14.00 -9.67
CA GLY A 241 -12.98 -14.46 -8.32
C GLY A 241 -11.57 -15.03 -8.25
N PHE A 242 -10.74 -14.55 -7.32
CA PHE A 242 -9.43 -15.15 -7.05
C PHE A 242 -9.40 -15.79 -5.67
N GLY A 243 -8.71 -16.92 -5.54
CA GLY A 243 -8.64 -17.68 -4.29
C GLY A 243 -8.10 -19.09 -4.46
N GLU A 244 -8.23 -19.92 -3.44
CA GLU A 244 -7.85 -21.33 -3.45
C GLU A 244 -9.05 -22.26 -3.67
N GLY A 245 -10.24 -21.76 -3.34
CA GLY A 245 -11.48 -22.53 -3.46
C GLY A 245 -11.78 -22.97 -4.89
N PRO A 246 -12.54 -24.08 -5.09
CA PRO A 246 -12.81 -24.64 -6.40
C PRO A 246 -13.65 -23.72 -7.31
N GLY A 247 -14.33 -22.71 -6.75
CA GLY A 247 -15.11 -21.74 -7.50
C GLY A 247 -14.32 -20.54 -8.01
N ALA A 248 -13.03 -20.42 -7.69
CA ALA A 248 -12.22 -19.28 -8.11
C ALA A 248 -11.89 -19.34 -9.60
N THR A 249 -12.16 -18.23 -10.32
CA THR A 249 -11.81 -18.08 -11.74
C THR A 249 -10.29 -17.97 -11.93
N ALA A 250 -9.62 -17.25 -11.03
CA ALA A 250 -8.17 -17.21 -10.88
C ALA A 250 -7.80 -18.03 -9.65
N ARG A 251 -7.50 -19.29 -9.85
CA ARG A 251 -7.34 -20.25 -8.76
C ARG A 251 -5.87 -20.50 -8.43
N LEU A 252 -5.52 -20.30 -7.16
CA LEU A 252 -4.21 -20.64 -6.64
C LEU A 252 -4.18 -22.12 -6.22
N ARG A 253 -3.19 -22.88 -6.74
CA ARG A 253 -3.00 -24.30 -6.46
C ARG A 253 -1.55 -24.65 -6.17
N ASP A 254 -1.37 -25.83 -5.59
CA ASP A 254 -0.08 -26.48 -5.38
C ASP A 254 0.93 -25.56 -4.68
N VAL A 255 0.46 -24.88 -3.62
CA VAL A 255 1.24 -23.88 -2.89
C VAL A 255 2.32 -24.57 -2.05
N ALA A 256 3.58 -24.39 -2.44
CA ALA A 256 4.75 -24.84 -1.70
C ALA A 256 5.40 -23.63 -1.02
N LEU A 257 5.40 -23.64 0.31
CA LEU A 257 6.00 -22.59 1.14
C LEU A 257 7.45 -22.94 1.45
N GLY A 258 8.37 -22.14 0.92
CA GLY A 258 9.78 -22.21 1.29
C GLY A 258 10.16 -21.11 2.29
N ALA A 259 11.35 -21.21 2.85
CA ALA A 259 11.87 -20.22 3.80
C ALA A 259 12.01 -18.81 3.21
N GLU A 260 12.32 -18.72 1.92
CA GLU A 260 12.60 -17.45 1.22
C GLU A 260 11.65 -17.18 0.06
N THR A 261 10.96 -18.22 -0.39
CA THR A 261 10.15 -18.17 -1.60
C THR A 261 8.81 -18.85 -1.38
N VAL A 262 7.82 -18.48 -2.18
CA VAL A 262 6.63 -19.30 -2.39
C VAL A 262 6.55 -19.68 -3.86
N SER A 263 6.23 -20.93 -4.15
CA SER A 263 5.90 -21.41 -5.49
C SER A 263 4.49 -21.99 -5.50
N ALA A 264 3.80 -21.81 -6.62
CA ALA A 264 2.42 -22.26 -6.79
C ALA A 264 2.09 -22.36 -8.29
N ILE A 265 0.87 -22.78 -8.59
CA ILE A 265 0.26 -22.68 -9.92
C ILE A 265 -0.95 -21.76 -9.82
N VAL A 266 -1.06 -20.81 -10.73
CA VAL A 266 -2.28 -19.98 -10.92
C VAL A 266 -3.02 -20.52 -12.13
N GLU A 267 -4.20 -21.11 -11.92
CA GLU A 267 -5.14 -21.48 -12.98
C GLU A 267 -5.97 -20.26 -13.36
N LEU A 268 -5.91 -19.83 -14.61
CA LEU A 268 -6.68 -18.70 -15.11
C LEU A 268 -7.09 -18.96 -16.56
N SER A 269 -8.40 -18.95 -16.84
CA SER A 269 -8.95 -19.13 -18.19
C SER A 269 -8.42 -20.40 -18.90
N GLY A 270 -8.26 -21.49 -18.15
CA GLY A 270 -7.75 -22.77 -18.66
C GLY A 270 -6.21 -22.86 -18.79
N ALA A 271 -5.50 -21.77 -18.56
CA ALA A 271 -4.03 -21.79 -18.49
C ALA A 271 -3.54 -22.12 -17.09
N HIS A 272 -2.46 -22.89 -17.00
CA HIS A 272 -1.73 -23.20 -15.76
C HIS A 272 -0.44 -22.37 -15.75
N LEU A 273 -0.41 -21.32 -14.94
CA LEU A 273 0.68 -20.37 -14.87
C LEU A 273 1.59 -20.69 -13.67
N PRO A 274 2.84 -21.14 -13.90
CA PRO A 274 3.78 -21.31 -12.81
C PRO A 274 4.07 -19.96 -12.14
N LEU A 275 3.90 -19.92 -10.81
CA LEU A 275 4.21 -18.76 -9.99
C LEU A 275 5.39 -19.10 -9.07
N ARG A 276 6.40 -18.24 -9.07
CA ARG A 276 7.49 -18.28 -8.10
C ARG A 276 7.75 -16.86 -7.61
N LEU A 277 7.66 -16.64 -6.31
CA LEU A 277 7.92 -15.34 -5.70
C LEU A 277 9.11 -15.45 -4.75
N PRO A 278 10.08 -14.53 -4.79
CA PRO A 278 11.14 -14.40 -3.78
C PRO A 278 10.62 -13.66 -2.54
N ALA A 279 9.47 -14.10 -2.06
CA ALA A 279 8.77 -13.57 -0.89
C ALA A 279 7.97 -14.71 -0.27
N PRO A 280 8.26 -15.15 0.95
CA PRO A 280 7.57 -16.26 1.59
C PRO A 280 6.17 -15.85 2.04
N GLY A 281 5.32 -16.85 2.19
CA GLY A 281 3.98 -16.71 2.74
C GLY A 281 2.86 -16.91 1.72
N ARG A 282 1.84 -17.66 2.14
CA ARG A 282 0.65 -17.97 1.34
C ARG A 282 -0.10 -16.71 0.87
N HIS A 283 -0.16 -15.67 1.73
CA HIS A 283 -0.77 -14.38 1.40
C HIS A 283 -0.06 -13.66 0.24
N MET A 284 1.24 -13.87 0.05
CA MET A 284 1.99 -13.32 -1.08
C MET A 284 1.58 -13.97 -2.39
N ALA A 285 1.37 -15.30 -2.39
CA ALA A 285 0.87 -16.01 -3.56
C ALA A 285 -0.57 -15.60 -3.92
N LEU A 286 -1.45 -15.41 -2.93
CA LEU A 286 -2.81 -14.88 -3.14
C LEU A 286 -2.80 -13.46 -3.72
N ASN A 287 -1.95 -12.58 -3.20
CA ASN A 287 -1.79 -11.22 -3.75
C ASN A 287 -1.28 -11.25 -5.20
N ALA A 288 -0.36 -12.17 -5.53
CA ALA A 288 0.12 -12.36 -6.90
C ALA A 288 -0.98 -12.89 -7.81
N THR A 289 -1.81 -13.82 -7.34
CA THR A 289 -2.96 -14.31 -8.09
C THR A 289 -3.93 -13.18 -8.44
N ALA A 290 -4.25 -12.31 -7.48
CA ALA A 290 -5.06 -11.11 -7.73
C ALA A 290 -4.41 -10.17 -8.75
N ALA A 291 -3.09 -9.95 -8.65
CA ALA A 291 -2.35 -9.10 -9.59
C ALA A 291 -2.33 -9.68 -11.02
N ILE A 292 -2.11 -11.01 -11.16
CA ILE A 292 -2.13 -11.69 -12.46
C ILE A 292 -3.53 -11.62 -13.08
N ALA A 293 -4.58 -11.86 -12.29
CA ALA A 293 -5.96 -11.78 -12.73
C ALA A 293 -6.32 -10.35 -13.22
N ALA A 294 -5.93 -9.32 -12.44
CA ALA A 294 -6.18 -7.93 -12.81
C ALA A 294 -5.40 -7.49 -14.06
N ALA A 295 -4.15 -7.92 -14.20
CA ALA A 295 -3.35 -7.65 -15.39
C ALA A 295 -3.94 -8.33 -16.63
N SER A 296 -4.39 -9.59 -16.51
CA SER A 296 -5.09 -10.31 -17.58
C SER A 296 -6.38 -9.60 -18.01
N ALA A 297 -7.15 -9.08 -17.04
CA ALA A 297 -8.36 -8.30 -17.31
C ALA A 297 -8.09 -6.99 -18.06
N LEU A 298 -6.87 -6.43 -17.99
CA LEU A 298 -6.40 -5.31 -18.83
C LEU A 298 -5.86 -5.75 -20.20
N GLY A 299 -5.92 -7.04 -20.55
CA GLY A 299 -5.39 -7.57 -21.80
C GLY A 299 -3.87 -7.77 -21.80
N ALA A 300 -3.22 -7.74 -20.65
CA ALA A 300 -1.82 -8.13 -20.52
C ALA A 300 -1.68 -9.66 -20.51
N ASP A 301 -0.61 -10.18 -21.10
CA ASP A 301 -0.30 -11.62 -21.09
C ASP A 301 -0.04 -12.08 -19.64
N PRO A 302 -0.89 -12.93 -19.06
CA PRO A 302 -0.77 -13.35 -17.65
C PRO A 302 0.46 -14.23 -17.40
N GLY A 303 0.94 -14.97 -18.42
CA GLY A 303 2.16 -15.77 -18.31
C GLY A 303 3.42 -14.90 -18.19
N ARG A 304 3.49 -13.82 -18.97
CA ARG A 304 4.58 -12.84 -18.85
C ARG A 304 4.55 -12.10 -17.52
N VAL A 305 3.37 -11.75 -17.02
CA VAL A 305 3.20 -11.14 -15.70
C VAL A 305 3.66 -12.10 -14.61
N ALA A 306 3.21 -13.37 -14.63
CA ALA A 306 3.63 -14.38 -13.66
C ALA A 306 5.15 -14.61 -13.69
N ALA A 307 5.76 -14.68 -14.86
CA ALA A 307 7.20 -14.82 -15.01
C ALA A 307 7.98 -13.60 -14.46
N ALA A 308 7.47 -12.39 -14.69
CA ALA A 308 8.09 -11.18 -14.14
C ALA A 308 8.08 -11.16 -12.60
N LEU A 309 7.02 -11.67 -11.98
CA LEU A 309 6.90 -11.75 -10.52
C LEU A 309 7.97 -12.61 -9.85
N ALA A 310 8.68 -13.47 -10.59
CA ALA A 310 9.85 -14.20 -10.08
C ALA A 310 11.01 -13.27 -9.65
N PHE A 311 10.99 -12.02 -10.09
CA PHE A 311 11.97 -10.98 -9.73
C PHE A 311 11.38 -9.88 -8.82
N PHE A 312 10.14 -10.05 -8.37
CA PHE A 312 9.49 -9.12 -7.47
C PHE A 312 10.22 -9.05 -6.13
N ARG A 313 10.37 -7.85 -5.59
CA ARG A 313 10.92 -7.64 -4.25
C ARG A 313 9.92 -6.85 -3.41
N PRO A 314 9.53 -7.34 -2.24
CA PRO A 314 8.68 -6.59 -1.31
C PRO A 314 9.30 -5.23 -0.97
N VAL A 315 8.43 -4.22 -0.83
CA VAL A 315 8.86 -2.89 -0.42
C VAL A 315 9.16 -2.83 1.09
N GLU A 316 9.87 -1.80 1.51
CA GLU A 316 10.17 -1.59 2.93
C GLU A 316 8.90 -1.55 3.78
N GLY A 317 8.99 -2.14 4.95
CA GLY A 317 7.87 -2.26 5.88
C GLY A 317 6.79 -3.27 5.50
N ARG A 318 6.93 -4.01 4.39
CA ARG A 318 5.90 -4.91 3.85
C ARG A 318 6.47 -6.26 3.38
N GLY A 319 7.22 -6.92 4.24
CA GLY A 319 7.78 -8.24 3.97
C GLY A 319 9.21 -8.21 3.42
N ARG A 320 9.89 -7.05 3.47
CA ARG A 320 11.31 -6.98 3.08
C ARG A 320 12.17 -7.75 4.04
N ARG A 321 13.03 -8.60 3.51
CA ARG A 321 14.01 -9.40 4.25
C ARG A 321 15.38 -8.75 4.12
N VAL A 322 16.04 -8.52 5.25
CA VAL A 322 17.34 -7.84 5.28
C VAL A 322 18.29 -8.61 6.20
N PRO A 323 19.43 -9.09 5.71
CA PRO A 323 20.48 -9.56 6.60
C PRO A 323 21.04 -8.37 7.38
N ILE A 324 21.20 -8.53 8.68
CA ILE A 324 21.80 -7.54 9.58
C ILE A 324 22.96 -8.15 10.30
N ARG A 325 24.04 -7.38 10.50
CA ARG A 325 25.20 -7.82 11.30
C ARG A 325 24.87 -7.73 12.78
N VAL A 326 25.28 -8.75 13.52
CA VAL A 326 25.10 -8.82 14.98
C VAL A 326 26.38 -9.43 15.58
N PRO A 327 26.61 -9.35 16.89
CA PRO A 327 27.74 -10.03 17.51
C PRO A 327 27.80 -11.53 17.15
N GLY A 328 28.92 -11.93 16.58
CA GLY A 328 29.17 -13.32 16.19
C GLY A 328 28.67 -13.72 14.79
N GLY A 329 28.11 -12.80 13.98
CA GLY A 329 27.70 -13.12 12.61
C GLY A 329 26.53 -12.29 12.09
N GLU A 330 25.56 -12.96 11.48
CA GLU A 330 24.38 -12.31 10.87
C GLU A 330 23.07 -12.81 11.48
N ALA A 331 22.08 -11.94 11.50
CA ALA A 331 20.68 -12.23 11.80
C ALA A 331 19.80 -11.81 10.62
N LEU A 332 18.60 -12.38 10.53
CA LEU A 332 17.61 -12.06 9.49
C LEU A 332 16.57 -11.13 10.05
N LEU A 333 16.44 -9.92 9.50
CA LEU A 333 15.36 -8.99 9.80
C LEU A 333 14.21 -9.16 8.79
N LEU A 334 13.01 -9.40 9.32
CA LEU A 334 11.73 -9.41 8.58
C LEU A 334 11.02 -8.08 8.84
N ASP A 335 11.14 -7.16 7.90
CA ASP A 335 10.58 -5.81 8.02
C ASP A 335 9.11 -5.78 7.56
N GLU A 336 8.19 -5.81 8.54
CA GLU A 336 6.75 -5.68 8.41
C GLU A 336 6.23 -4.43 9.15
N SER A 337 7.08 -3.44 9.33
CA SER A 337 6.91 -2.31 10.26
C SER A 337 5.90 -1.24 9.81
N TYR A 338 5.33 -1.34 8.58
CA TYR A 338 4.48 -0.28 8.04
C TYR A 338 3.11 -0.20 8.70
N ASN A 339 2.42 -1.33 8.86
CA ASN A 339 1.09 -1.38 9.49
C ASN A 339 0.80 -2.75 10.08
N CYS A 340 -0.19 -2.84 10.99
CA CYS A 340 -0.56 -4.06 11.69
C CYS A 340 -2.08 -4.22 11.79
N SER A 341 -2.52 -5.47 11.68
CA SER A 341 -3.87 -5.94 11.99
C SER A 341 -3.78 -7.41 12.42
N PRO A 342 -4.79 -7.99 13.07
CA PRO A 342 -4.73 -9.38 13.50
C PRO A 342 -4.40 -10.36 12.37
N VAL A 343 -5.04 -10.22 11.21
CA VAL A 343 -4.78 -11.08 10.02
C VAL A 343 -3.36 -10.89 9.49
N ALA A 344 -2.91 -9.64 9.37
CA ALA A 344 -1.56 -9.34 8.88
C ALA A 344 -0.48 -9.77 9.87
N LEU A 345 -0.74 -9.71 11.19
CA LEU A 345 0.18 -10.19 12.20
C LEU A 345 0.31 -11.72 12.15
N ARG A 346 -0.80 -12.46 12.09
CA ARG A 346 -0.77 -13.93 11.93
C ARG A 346 -0.01 -14.36 10.66
N ALA A 347 -0.22 -13.67 9.55
CA ALA A 347 0.50 -13.96 8.32
C ALA A 347 2.02 -13.74 8.47
N ALA A 348 2.43 -12.66 9.12
CA ALA A 348 3.85 -12.37 9.37
C ALA A 348 4.48 -13.34 10.38
N LEU A 349 3.74 -13.72 11.42
CA LEU A 349 4.17 -14.74 12.40
C LEU A 349 4.37 -16.11 11.74
N ALA A 350 3.49 -16.50 10.82
CA ALA A 350 3.67 -17.74 10.06
C ALA A 350 4.95 -17.71 9.19
N VAL A 351 5.30 -16.54 8.62
CA VAL A 351 6.57 -16.37 7.89
C VAL A 351 7.77 -16.46 8.84
N LEU A 352 7.67 -15.87 10.04
CA LEU A 352 8.72 -15.98 11.06
C LEU A 352 8.92 -17.43 11.49
N ALA A 353 7.82 -18.16 11.75
CA ALA A 353 7.88 -19.57 12.16
C ALA A 353 8.58 -20.47 11.13
N ALA A 354 8.42 -20.17 9.83
CA ALA A 354 9.05 -20.89 8.73
C ALA A 354 10.48 -20.42 8.43
N ALA A 355 10.95 -19.32 9.04
CA ALA A 355 12.30 -18.82 8.78
C ALA A 355 13.37 -19.76 9.34
N PRO A 356 14.44 -20.04 8.57
CA PRO A 356 15.59 -20.80 9.07
C PRO A 356 16.33 -19.93 10.07
N ALA A 357 16.21 -20.26 11.35
CA ALA A 357 16.81 -19.49 12.43
C ALA A 357 17.11 -20.38 13.64
N THR A 358 18.16 -20.03 14.39
CA THR A 358 18.44 -20.63 15.68
C THR A 358 17.45 -20.18 16.74
N ARG A 359 17.05 -18.91 16.65
CA ARG A 359 16.07 -18.28 17.54
C ARG A 359 15.18 -17.32 16.75
N ARG A 360 13.86 -17.34 16.98
CA ARG A 360 12.86 -16.49 16.37
C ARG A 360 12.37 -15.46 17.36
N ILE A 361 12.44 -14.20 16.97
CA ILE A 361 12.06 -13.06 17.82
C ILE A 361 10.95 -12.29 17.12
N ALA A 362 9.82 -12.10 17.81
CA ALA A 362 8.75 -11.23 17.36
C ALA A 362 8.81 -9.91 18.13
N VAL A 363 8.78 -8.78 17.43
CA VAL A 363 8.74 -7.42 17.98
C VAL A 363 7.46 -6.76 17.51
N ILE A 364 6.50 -6.62 18.43
CA ILE A 364 5.11 -6.30 18.11
C ILE A 364 4.70 -4.99 18.78
N GLY A 365 4.30 -4.00 17.97
CA GLY A 365 3.63 -2.78 18.43
C GLY A 365 2.11 -2.89 18.31
N ASP A 366 1.40 -1.99 18.95
CA ASP A 366 -0.07 -1.99 18.98
C ASP A 366 -0.69 -2.08 17.59
N MET A 367 -1.82 -2.79 17.53
CA MET A 367 -2.75 -2.78 16.40
C MET A 367 -3.79 -1.70 16.66
N LEU A 368 -3.61 -0.53 16.03
CA LEU A 368 -4.50 0.62 16.20
C LEU A 368 -5.78 0.48 15.34
N GLU A 369 -6.75 1.36 15.58
CA GLU A 369 -8.00 1.47 14.81
C GLU A 369 -8.96 0.27 14.93
N LEU A 370 -8.77 -0.59 15.92
CA LEU A 370 -9.64 -1.74 16.19
C LEU A 370 -10.87 -1.40 17.08
N GLY A 371 -10.95 -0.17 17.59
CA GLY A 371 -12.04 0.26 18.46
C GLY A 371 -12.12 -0.57 19.76
N GLU A 372 -13.33 -0.82 20.24
CA GLU A 372 -13.60 -1.58 21.46
C GLU A 372 -13.11 -3.03 21.41
N ALA A 373 -12.97 -3.62 20.19
CA ALA A 373 -12.43 -4.96 20.02
C ALA A 373 -10.90 -5.03 20.21
N GLY A 374 -10.21 -3.89 20.25
CA GLY A 374 -8.75 -3.82 20.33
C GLY A 374 -8.14 -4.67 21.44
N PRO A 375 -8.53 -4.50 22.72
CA PRO A 375 -7.99 -5.29 23.82
C PRO A 375 -8.12 -6.81 23.61
N ALA A 376 -9.32 -7.29 23.25
CA ALA A 376 -9.58 -8.71 23.05
C ALA A 376 -8.75 -9.29 21.90
N LEU A 377 -8.65 -8.56 20.79
CA LEU A 377 -7.86 -8.98 19.61
C LEU A 377 -6.36 -9.03 19.90
N HIS A 378 -5.83 -8.19 20.79
CA HIS A 378 -4.43 -8.28 21.24
C HIS A 378 -4.18 -9.52 22.08
N VAL A 379 -5.10 -9.89 22.97
CA VAL A 379 -4.99 -11.12 23.76
C VAL A 379 -5.09 -12.36 22.85
N GLU A 380 -6.01 -12.35 21.88
CA GLU A 380 -6.22 -13.47 20.97
C GLU A 380 -4.95 -13.85 20.18
N VAL A 381 -4.20 -12.87 19.68
CA VAL A 381 -2.99 -13.13 18.88
C VAL A 381 -1.76 -13.53 19.73
N ALA A 382 -1.84 -13.48 21.06
CA ALA A 382 -0.75 -13.92 21.94
C ALA A 382 -0.40 -15.40 21.74
N ARG A 383 -1.41 -16.25 21.52
CA ARG A 383 -1.20 -17.67 21.20
C ARG A 383 -0.41 -17.86 19.92
N ASP A 384 -0.78 -17.13 18.86
CA ASP A 384 -0.11 -17.22 17.58
C ASP A 384 1.34 -16.75 17.69
N ALA A 385 1.60 -15.68 18.47
CA ALA A 385 2.94 -15.17 18.71
C ALA A 385 3.80 -16.18 19.50
N ALA A 386 3.24 -16.81 20.57
CA ALA A 386 3.94 -17.80 21.38
C ALA A 386 4.32 -19.07 20.57
N LEU A 387 3.47 -19.48 19.62
CA LEU A 387 3.73 -20.64 18.76
C LEU A 387 4.78 -20.34 17.68
N SER A 388 4.89 -19.07 17.28
CA SER A 388 5.72 -18.66 16.12
C SER A 388 7.10 -18.12 16.52
N ALA A 389 7.27 -17.70 17.77
CA ALA A 389 8.50 -17.09 18.27
C ALA A 389 9.02 -17.76 19.56
N ASP A 390 10.33 -17.67 19.72
CA ASP A 390 11.01 -18.11 20.97
C ASP A 390 10.96 -16.98 22.02
N LEU A 391 11.01 -15.73 21.58
CA LEU A 391 10.84 -14.53 22.39
C LEU A 391 9.94 -13.51 21.70
N VAL A 392 9.09 -12.86 22.48
CA VAL A 392 8.17 -11.82 22.03
C VAL A 392 8.40 -10.53 22.81
N PHE A 393 8.85 -9.50 22.11
CA PHE A 393 8.98 -8.13 22.62
C PHE A 393 7.77 -7.32 22.17
N THR A 394 7.29 -6.45 23.03
CA THR A 394 6.08 -5.67 22.74
C THR A 394 6.25 -4.20 23.11
N CYS A 395 5.53 -3.31 22.45
CA CYS A 395 5.43 -1.91 22.87
C CYS A 395 4.05 -1.30 22.61
N GLY A 396 3.64 -0.46 23.54
CA GLY A 396 2.36 0.25 23.51
C GLY A 396 1.35 -0.28 24.51
N PRO A 397 0.33 0.51 24.83
CA PRO A 397 -0.62 0.19 25.90
C PRO A 397 -1.45 -1.08 25.64
N LEU A 398 -1.81 -1.37 24.38
CA LEU A 398 -2.65 -2.52 24.04
C LEU A 398 -1.83 -3.82 23.95
N THR A 399 -0.61 -3.77 23.44
CA THR A 399 0.27 -4.95 23.42
C THR A 399 0.76 -5.37 24.81
N ARG A 400 0.55 -4.55 25.85
CA ARG A 400 0.73 -5.00 27.24
C ARG A 400 -0.16 -6.21 27.55
N LEU A 401 -1.42 -6.18 27.11
CA LEU A 401 -2.36 -7.30 27.29
C LEU A 401 -1.90 -8.57 26.56
N LEU A 402 -1.36 -8.40 25.34
CA LEU A 402 -0.73 -9.50 24.61
C LEU A 402 0.45 -10.06 25.42
N HIS A 403 1.33 -9.19 25.92
CA HIS A 403 2.53 -9.57 26.69
C HIS A 403 2.17 -10.37 27.96
N GLU A 404 1.16 -9.91 28.69
CA GLU A 404 0.66 -10.57 29.90
C GLU A 404 0.00 -11.93 29.61
N ALA A 405 -0.58 -12.08 28.40
CA ALA A 405 -1.19 -13.34 27.96
C ALA A 405 -0.18 -14.38 27.41
N LEU A 406 1.09 -14.00 27.18
CA LEU A 406 2.13 -14.94 26.76
C LEU A 406 2.56 -15.86 27.91
N PRO A 407 3.00 -17.11 27.64
CA PRO A 407 3.76 -17.93 28.57
C PRO A 407 5.02 -17.16 29.04
N GLU A 408 5.39 -17.31 30.32
CA GLU A 408 6.46 -16.52 30.93
C GLU A 408 7.80 -16.70 30.20
N GLU A 409 8.11 -17.93 29.78
CA GLU A 409 9.32 -18.28 29.03
C GLU A 409 9.37 -17.68 27.61
N LYS A 410 8.26 -17.16 27.10
CA LYS A 410 8.18 -16.50 25.81
C LYS A 410 8.25 -14.97 25.91
N ARG A 411 8.17 -14.44 27.11
CA ARG A 411 8.19 -13.00 27.33
C ARG A 411 9.61 -12.45 27.19
N GLY A 412 9.79 -11.59 26.19
CA GLY A 412 10.91 -10.65 26.15
C GLY A 412 10.63 -9.46 27.08
N ALA A 413 10.90 -8.24 26.64
CA ALA A 413 10.53 -7.04 27.37
C ALA A 413 9.25 -6.39 26.77
N HIS A 414 8.50 -5.71 27.62
CA HIS A 414 7.45 -4.78 27.21
C HIS A 414 7.95 -3.34 27.42
N ALA A 415 7.83 -2.50 26.40
CA ALA A 415 8.27 -1.12 26.39
C ALA A 415 7.08 -0.15 26.24
N ALA A 416 7.25 1.10 26.65
CA ALA A 416 6.23 2.13 26.47
C ALA A 416 5.98 2.43 24.99
N ASP A 417 7.04 2.47 24.18
CA ASP A 417 7.00 2.81 22.75
C ASP A 417 8.12 2.13 21.96
N SER A 418 8.16 2.40 20.64
CA SER A 418 9.15 1.85 19.73
C SER A 418 10.55 2.44 19.91
N GLU A 419 10.69 3.61 20.54
CA GLU A 419 12.00 4.25 20.77
C GLU A 419 12.78 3.48 21.85
N VAL A 420 12.09 3.13 22.93
CA VAL A 420 12.66 2.28 23.99
C VAL A 420 13.04 0.90 23.46
N LEU A 421 12.20 0.27 22.61
CA LEU A 421 12.56 -1.01 21.98
C LEU A 421 13.73 -0.88 21.01
N ALA A 422 13.83 0.23 20.26
CA ALA A 422 14.93 0.49 19.35
C ALA A 422 16.29 0.56 20.06
N ALA A 423 16.31 1.08 21.29
CA ALA A 423 17.52 1.10 22.11
C ALA A 423 17.82 -0.26 22.79
N LEU A 424 16.78 -1.00 23.17
CA LEU A 424 16.90 -2.25 23.93
C LEU A 424 17.34 -3.44 23.07
N LEU A 425 16.80 -3.57 21.87
CA LEU A 425 16.89 -4.80 21.06
C LEU A 425 18.28 -5.09 20.48
N PRO A 426 19.03 -4.12 19.91
CA PRO A 426 20.27 -4.41 19.22
C PRO A 426 21.28 -5.25 20.01
N PRO A 427 21.58 -4.97 21.31
CA PRO A 427 22.54 -5.74 22.07
C PRO A 427 22.05 -7.16 22.46
N LEU A 428 20.77 -7.46 22.31
CA LEU A 428 20.17 -8.76 22.64
C LEU A 428 20.22 -9.75 21.49
N LEU A 429 20.48 -9.28 20.27
CA LEU A 429 20.51 -10.12 19.07
C LEU A 429 21.81 -10.91 18.96
N ARG A 430 21.70 -12.09 18.34
CA ARG A 430 22.80 -13.03 18.13
C ARG A 430 22.81 -13.55 16.70
N ALA A 431 23.95 -14.07 16.29
CA ALA A 431 24.06 -14.77 15.01
C ALA A 431 23.04 -15.93 14.92
N GLY A 432 22.38 -16.03 13.78
CA GLY A 432 21.33 -17.02 13.52
C GLY A 432 19.93 -16.63 14.00
N ASP A 433 19.73 -15.43 14.58
CA ASP A 433 18.39 -14.95 14.90
C ASP A 433 17.59 -14.61 13.64
N ALA A 434 16.26 -14.83 13.69
CA ALA A 434 15.30 -14.19 12.79
C ALA A 434 14.39 -13.24 13.61
N VAL A 435 14.31 -11.99 13.20
CA VAL A 435 13.59 -10.92 13.92
C VAL A 435 12.49 -10.36 13.04
N LEU A 436 11.24 -10.53 13.46
CA LEU A 436 10.06 -9.89 12.85
C LEU A 436 9.77 -8.59 13.58
N VAL A 437 9.65 -7.47 12.85
CA VAL A 437 9.21 -6.19 13.40
C VAL A 437 7.89 -5.79 12.77
N LYS A 438 6.82 -5.65 13.58
CA LYS A 438 5.49 -5.31 13.12
C LYS A 438 4.71 -4.45 14.12
N GLY A 439 3.93 -3.48 13.61
CA GLY A 439 3.02 -2.63 14.39
C GLY A 439 2.28 -1.66 13.48
N SER A 440 1.25 -1.03 13.99
CA SER A 440 0.52 0.00 13.24
C SER A 440 1.41 1.20 12.93
N LEU A 441 1.10 1.94 11.87
CA LEU A 441 1.91 3.09 11.41
C LEU A 441 2.17 4.10 12.53
N GLY A 442 1.16 4.39 13.36
CA GLY A 442 1.27 5.28 14.51
C GLY A 442 2.27 4.84 15.57
N MET A 443 2.59 3.54 15.65
CA MET A 443 3.60 2.99 16.56
C MET A 443 5.03 3.24 16.11
N ARG A 444 5.24 3.70 14.87
CA ARG A 444 6.54 4.06 14.30
C ARG A 444 7.59 2.94 14.41
N MET A 445 7.16 1.69 14.20
CA MET A 445 8.05 0.50 14.31
C MET A 445 9.24 0.53 13.33
N ALA A 446 9.19 1.36 12.30
CA ALA A 446 10.32 1.63 11.43
C ALA A 446 11.58 2.14 12.18
N ARG A 447 11.42 2.76 13.37
CA ARG A 447 12.55 3.15 14.23
C ARG A 447 13.33 1.94 14.74
N VAL A 448 12.61 0.88 15.14
CA VAL A 448 13.23 -0.39 15.56
C VAL A 448 13.99 -1.01 14.38
N VAL A 449 13.36 -1.05 13.20
CA VAL A 449 14.00 -1.53 11.96
C VAL A 449 15.29 -0.75 11.66
N GLN A 450 15.25 0.57 11.78
CA GLN A 450 16.40 1.44 11.52
C GLN A 450 17.53 1.17 12.53
N ALA A 451 17.23 1.10 13.83
CA ALA A 451 18.21 0.82 14.86
C ALA A 451 18.90 -0.54 14.64
N LEU A 452 18.14 -1.57 14.25
CA LEU A 452 18.70 -2.90 13.93
C LEU A 452 19.60 -2.88 12.69
N LYS A 453 19.32 -2.03 11.71
CA LYS A 453 20.16 -1.84 10.51
C LYS A 453 21.42 -1.01 10.79
N GLU A 454 21.37 -0.05 11.72
CA GLU A 454 22.50 0.83 12.07
C GLU A 454 23.55 0.13 12.92
N THR A 455 23.15 -0.77 13.80
CA THR A 455 24.06 -1.60 14.58
C THR A 455 24.91 -2.52 13.68
N ALA A 456 24.47 -2.71 12.43
CA ALA A 456 25.15 -3.48 11.40
C ALA A 456 26.33 -2.73 10.72
N ARG A 457 26.57 -1.45 11.04
CA ARG A 457 27.70 -0.64 10.53
C ARG A 457 28.85 -0.63 11.52
#